data_b56018f3cf8198b67002a2a9a655a100
#
_entry.id   b56018f3cf8198b67002a2a9a655a100
#
_cell.length_a   1.000
_cell.length_b   1.000
_cell.length_c   1.000
_cell.angle_alpha   90.00
_cell.angle_beta   90.00
_cell.angle_gamma   90.00
#
_symmetry.space_group_name_H-M   'P 1'
#
loop_
_entity.id
_entity.type
_entity.pdbx_description
1 polymer ?
#
loop_
_entity_poly.entity_id
_entity_poly.type
_entity_poly.pdbx_seq_one_letter_code
_entity_poly.pdbx_strand_id
1 'polypeptide(L)'
;NGIELATKLRNDFPALVIIFLTAHRNYALEAFDVAGFDYLLKPVSQERLSKTISRLQQVAPEKEGSNTCKVTFFKQFNLSTQDKIIQFRTSHGRNLLAYFLYHVEQPISPDELIEILWPNSESHTGKNRLHTTLSYLKKDLKNQGLSFEISLLNKNYVCQKPDWDIDLYRFQAIFKQYENNTLTIELAEEGVNLY
;
A
#
# COMPACT_ATOMS: atom_id res chain seq x y z
N ASN A 1 -0.21 -23.66 25.43
CA ASN A 1 -1.48 -22.94 25.47
C ASN A 1 -1.32 -21.56 24.79
N GLY A 2 -2.40 -20.75 24.68
CA GLY A 2 -2.35 -19.44 24.01
C GLY A 2 -1.46 -18.41 24.73
N ILE A 3 -1.33 -18.49 26.02
CA ILE A 3 -0.46 -17.61 26.84
C ILE A 3 1.02 -17.91 26.56
N GLU A 4 1.40 -19.18 26.54
CA GLU A 4 2.78 -19.60 26.22
C GLU A 4 3.17 -19.17 24.80
N LEU A 5 2.26 -19.28 23.83
CA LEU A 5 2.48 -18.81 22.47
C LEU A 5 2.68 -17.29 22.47
N ALA A 6 1.83 -16.54 23.15
CA ALA A 6 1.93 -15.09 23.26
C ALA A 6 3.26 -14.65 23.91
N THR A 7 3.72 -15.35 24.93
CA THR A 7 5.03 -15.09 25.58
C THR A 7 6.18 -15.26 24.58
N LYS A 8 6.18 -16.33 23.78
CA LYS A 8 7.19 -16.54 22.74
C LYS A 8 7.12 -15.45 21.67
N LEU A 9 5.92 -15.17 21.16
CA LEU A 9 5.73 -14.12 20.14
C LEU A 9 6.17 -12.74 20.64
N ARG A 10 5.96 -12.44 21.92
CA ARG A 10 6.40 -11.16 22.52
C ARG A 10 7.92 -11.04 22.55
N ASN A 11 8.62 -12.14 22.82
CA ASN A 11 10.09 -12.16 22.86
C ASN A 11 10.69 -11.98 21.44
N ASP A 12 10.09 -12.65 20.46
CA ASP A 12 10.58 -12.62 19.08
C ASP A 12 10.14 -11.34 18.32
N PHE A 13 8.97 -10.80 18.68
CA PHE A 13 8.34 -9.65 18.03
C PHE A 13 7.78 -8.65 19.07
N PRO A 14 8.62 -7.83 19.71
CA PRO A 14 8.18 -6.93 20.80
C PRO A 14 7.07 -5.94 20.43
N ALA A 15 7.01 -5.54 19.16
CA ALA A 15 6.00 -4.60 18.65
C ALA A 15 4.68 -5.28 18.21
N LEU A 16 4.60 -6.61 18.27
CA LEU A 16 3.40 -7.33 17.84
C LEU A 16 2.22 -7.03 18.77
N VAL A 17 1.09 -6.66 18.20
CA VAL A 17 -0.15 -6.49 18.97
C VAL A 17 -0.84 -7.85 19.13
N ILE A 18 -1.09 -8.25 20.36
CA ILE A 18 -1.69 -9.54 20.71
C ILE A 18 -3.07 -9.31 21.33
N ILE A 19 -4.11 -9.87 20.72
CA ILE A 19 -5.47 -9.85 21.25
C ILE A 19 -5.89 -11.30 21.55
N PHE A 20 -6.32 -11.56 22.77
CA PHE A 20 -6.82 -12.88 23.16
C PHE A 20 -8.31 -13.01 22.90
N LEU A 21 -8.70 -14.12 22.29
CA LEU A 21 -10.11 -14.47 22.04
C LEU A 21 -10.39 -15.85 22.62
N THR A 22 -11.16 -15.91 23.71
CA THR A 22 -11.35 -17.13 24.50
C THR A 22 -12.76 -17.25 25.11
N ALA A 23 -13.16 -18.47 25.45
CA ALA A 23 -14.36 -18.73 26.26
C ALA A 23 -14.06 -18.70 27.78
N HIS A 24 -12.79 -18.67 28.18
CA HIS A 24 -12.39 -18.77 29.57
C HIS A 24 -12.10 -17.41 30.19
N ARG A 25 -12.74 -17.09 31.32
CA ARG A 25 -12.56 -15.79 32.00
C ARG A 25 -11.29 -15.75 32.87
N ASN A 26 -10.80 -16.89 33.30
CA ASN A 26 -9.77 -17.01 34.34
C ASN A 26 -8.36 -16.63 33.88
N TYR A 27 -8.11 -16.57 32.58
CA TYR A 27 -6.79 -16.26 32.01
C TYR A 27 -6.57 -14.78 31.73
N ALA A 28 -7.48 -13.91 32.15
CA ALA A 28 -7.37 -12.47 31.86
C ALA A 28 -6.14 -11.82 32.53
N LEU A 29 -5.79 -12.25 33.74
CA LEU A 29 -4.60 -11.78 34.47
C LEU A 29 -3.32 -12.22 33.75
N GLU A 30 -3.23 -13.49 33.39
CA GLU A 30 -2.08 -14.03 32.65
C GLU A 30 -1.91 -13.36 31.26
N ALA A 31 -3.03 -13.05 30.59
CA ALA A 31 -3.00 -12.30 29.35
C ALA A 31 -2.47 -10.86 29.52
N PHE A 32 -2.72 -10.25 30.66
CA PHE A 32 -2.17 -8.95 31.03
C PHE A 32 -0.66 -9.04 31.31
N ASP A 33 -0.18 -10.09 31.96
CA ASP A 33 1.24 -10.31 32.27
C ASP A 33 2.10 -10.45 31.00
N VAL A 34 1.54 -11.00 29.92
CA VAL A 34 2.21 -11.08 28.61
C VAL A 34 1.97 -9.84 27.73
N ALA A 35 1.52 -8.73 28.35
CA ALA A 35 1.23 -7.47 27.65
C ALA A 35 0.27 -7.64 26.46
N GLY A 36 -0.79 -8.45 26.63
CA GLY A 36 -1.89 -8.53 25.66
C GLY A 36 -2.56 -7.17 25.50
N PHE A 37 -2.85 -6.77 24.27
CA PHE A 37 -3.50 -5.50 23.97
C PHE A 37 -4.97 -5.48 24.43
N ASP A 38 -5.67 -6.59 24.22
CA ASP A 38 -7.04 -6.77 24.66
C ASP A 38 -7.38 -8.25 24.88
N TYR A 39 -8.46 -8.48 25.65
CA TYR A 39 -8.95 -9.80 26.00
C TYR A 39 -10.45 -9.87 25.74
N LEU A 40 -10.84 -10.67 24.75
CA LEU A 40 -12.20 -10.80 24.28
C LEU A 40 -12.78 -12.16 24.69
N LEU A 41 -13.93 -12.12 25.35
CA LEU A 41 -14.66 -13.33 25.74
C LEU A 41 -15.67 -13.74 24.66
N LYS A 42 -15.69 -15.02 24.32
CA LYS A 42 -16.72 -15.61 23.44
C LYS A 42 -18.05 -15.80 24.20
N PRO A 43 -19.21 -15.45 23.59
CA PRO A 43 -19.38 -14.86 22.27
C PRO A 43 -19.00 -13.37 22.26
N VAL A 44 -18.27 -12.94 21.24
CA VAL A 44 -17.87 -11.53 21.10
C VAL A 44 -19.02 -10.73 20.52
N SER A 45 -19.42 -9.67 21.20
CA SER A 45 -20.38 -8.72 20.64
C SER A 45 -19.70 -7.79 19.63
N GLN A 46 -20.46 -7.36 18.62
CA GLN A 46 -19.97 -6.41 17.62
C GLN A 46 -19.46 -5.11 18.29
N GLU A 47 -20.19 -4.62 19.29
CA GLU A 47 -19.80 -3.42 20.04
C GLU A 47 -18.43 -3.58 20.72
N ARG A 48 -18.19 -4.72 21.37
CA ARG A 48 -16.92 -4.98 22.06
C ARG A 48 -15.76 -5.10 21.08
N LEU A 49 -15.98 -5.77 19.93
CA LEU A 49 -14.99 -5.88 18.87
C LEU A 49 -14.66 -4.50 18.28
N SER A 50 -15.67 -3.69 17.98
CA SER A 50 -15.50 -2.33 17.46
C SER A 50 -14.69 -1.44 18.41
N LYS A 51 -14.92 -1.53 19.73
CA LYS A 51 -14.11 -0.81 20.73
C LYS A 51 -12.65 -1.25 20.70
N THR A 52 -12.39 -2.54 20.59
CA THR A 52 -11.02 -3.07 20.50
C THR A 52 -10.31 -2.57 19.25
N ILE A 53 -10.98 -2.60 18.10
CA ILE A 53 -10.44 -2.11 16.81
C ILE A 53 -10.17 -0.61 16.89
N SER A 54 -11.10 0.20 17.42
CA SER A 54 -10.91 1.65 17.58
C SER A 54 -9.72 1.98 18.50
N ARG A 55 -9.55 1.23 19.59
CA ARG A 55 -8.37 1.38 20.47
C ARG A 55 -7.08 0.95 19.76
N LEU A 56 -7.13 -0.11 18.97
CA LEU A 56 -6.00 -0.56 18.16
C LEU A 56 -5.55 0.51 17.16
N GLN A 57 -6.49 1.17 16.48
CA GLN A 57 -6.21 2.27 15.57
C GLN A 57 -5.58 3.49 16.27
N GLN A 58 -5.89 3.72 17.57
CA GLN A 58 -5.30 4.81 18.35
C GLN A 58 -3.92 4.46 18.91
N VAL A 59 -3.62 3.18 19.13
CA VAL A 59 -2.36 2.70 19.77
C VAL A 59 -1.44 2.02 18.74
N ALA A 60 -2.00 1.54 17.60
CA ALA A 60 -1.14 1.26 16.46
C ALA A 60 -0.29 2.53 16.27
N PRO A 61 1.06 2.44 16.37
CA PRO A 61 1.86 3.59 16.09
C PRO A 61 1.35 4.07 14.74
N GLU A 62 0.76 5.27 14.68
CA GLU A 62 0.82 6.04 13.45
C GLU A 62 2.25 5.79 13.02
N LYS A 63 2.46 5.12 11.87
CA LYS A 63 3.83 4.93 11.36
C LYS A 63 4.46 6.31 11.45
N GLU A 64 5.21 6.55 12.52
CA GLU A 64 5.77 7.87 12.81
C GLU A 64 6.55 8.26 11.57
N GLY A 65 6.04 9.28 10.88
CA GLY A 65 6.69 9.78 9.68
C GLY A 65 6.58 8.91 8.44
N SER A 66 5.68 7.91 8.35
CA SER A 66 5.34 7.42 7.02
C SER A 66 4.60 8.58 6.34
N ASN A 67 5.31 9.32 5.51
CA ASN A 67 4.74 10.08 4.42
C ASN A 67 3.91 9.10 3.62
N THR A 68 2.69 8.77 4.13
CA THR A 68 1.80 7.82 3.49
C THR A 68 1.45 8.45 2.17
N CYS A 69 2.17 8.02 1.15
CA CYS A 69 1.94 8.45 -0.20
C CYS A 69 0.63 7.81 -0.65
N LYS A 70 -0.35 8.64 -0.97
CA LYS A 70 -1.62 8.20 -1.51
C LYS A 70 -1.64 8.44 -3.00
N VAL A 71 -1.99 7.41 -3.77
CA VAL A 71 -2.14 7.47 -5.21
C VAL A 71 -3.58 7.15 -5.57
N THR A 72 -4.20 8.04 -6.34
CA THR A 72 -5.51 7.81 -6.95
C THR A 72 -5.36 7.61 -8.44
N PHE A 73 -5.88 6.49 -8.96
CA PHE A 73 -5.97 6.21 -10.39
C PHE A 73 -7.35 6.56 -10.94
N PHE A 74 -8.39 6.32 -10.12
CA PHE A 74 -9.76 6.55 -10.53
C PHE A 74 -10.09 8.04 -10.56
N LYS A 75 -10.96 8.46 -11.49
CA LYS A 75 -11.30 9.84 -11.82
C LYS A 75 -10.14 10.64 -12.40
N GLN A 76 -9.05 10.81 -11.68
CA GLN A 76 -7.85 11.50 -12.13
C GLN A 76 -6.62 10.96 -11.39
N PHE A 77 -5.54 10.67 -12.14
CA PHE A 77 -4.28 10.25 -11.52
C PHE A 77 -3.69 11.39 -10.69
N ASN A 78 -3.60 11.18 -9.38
CA ASN A 78 -2.98 12.08 -8.44
C ASN A 78 -2.07 11.33 -7.48
N LEU A 79 -1.01 11.99 -7.07
CA LEU A 79 -0.08 11.57 -6.04
C LEU A 79 -0.11 12.61 -4.92
N SER A 80 -0.34 12.20 -3.69
CA SER A 80 -0.38 13.12 -2.54
C SER A 80 0.40 12.56 -1.35
N THR A 81 0.97 13.47 -0.57
CA THR A 81 1.58 13.18 0.73
C THR A 81 1.05 14.19 1.73
N GLN A 82 0.66 13.75 2.94
CA GLN A 82 0.12 14.66 3.97
C GLN A 82 -0.96 15.60 3.40
N ASP A 83 -1.88 15.06 2.61
CA ASP A 83 -2.98 15.77 1.93
C ASP A 83 -2.55 16.85 0.93
N LYS A 84 -1.26 16.95 0.60
CA LYS A 84 -0.76 17.85 -0.44
C LYS A 84 -0.55 17.08 -1.75
N ILE A 85 -1.19 17.55 -2.82
CA ILE A 85 -1.00 16.99 -4.16
C ILE A 85 0.40 17.35 -4.65
N ILE A 86 1.14 16.33 -5.08
CA ILE A 86 2.47 16.48 -5.64
C ILE A 86 2.38 16.97 -7.08
N GLN A 87 3.03 18.08 -7.34
CA GLN A 87 3.13 18.63 -8.68
C GLN A 87 4.36 18.06 -9.40
N PHE A 88 4.14 17.46 -10.56
CA PHE A 88 5.20 17.00 -11.44
C PHE A 88 5.63 18.12 -12.38
N ARG A 89 6.92 18.23 -12.69
CA ARG A 89 7.45 19.23 -13.66
C ARG A 89 6.84 19.08 -15.03
N THR A 90 6.50 17.85 -15.44
CA THR A 90 5.92 17.55 -16.73
C THR A 90 4.76 16.56 -16.62
N SER A 91 3.79 16.68 -17.50
CA SER A 91 2.72 15.70 -17.65
C SER A 91 3.26 14.30 -17.99
N HIS A 92 4.34 14.24 -18.79
CA HIS A 92 4.97 12.97 -19.15
C HIS A 92 5.59 12.28 -17.95
N GLY A 93 6.16 13.01 -16.97
CA GLY A 93 6.67 12.43 -15.72
C GLY A 93 5.54 11.81 -14.90
N ARG A 94 4.41 12.49 -14.79
CA ARG A 94 3.20 11.98 -14.13
C ARG A 94 2.66 10.73 -14.83
N ASN A 95 2.54 10.77 -16.16
CA ASN A 95 2.03 9.64 -16.95
C ASN A 95 2.98 8.44 -16.89
N LEU A 96 4.28 8.67 -16.90
CA LEU A 96 5.29 7.64 -16.74
C LEU A 96 5.19 6.94 -15.38
N LEU A 97 4.99 7.70 -14.30
CA LEU A 97 4.76 7.11 -12.97
C LEU A 97 3.47 6.26 -12.95
N ALA A 98 2.38 6.80 -13.48
CA ALA A 98 1.12 6.05 -13.56
C ALA A 98 1.29 4.73 -14.32
N TYR A 99 2.02 4.76 -15.44
CA TYR A 99 2.29 3.58 -16.23
C TYR A 99 3.12 2.53 -15.47
N PHE A 100 4.17 2.95 -14.78
CA PHE A 100 4.96 2.05 -13.94
C PHE A 100 4.15 1.44 -12.79
N LEU A 101 3.32 2.23 -12.12
CA LEU A 101 2.48 1.73 -11.04
C LEU A 101 1.39 0.77 -11.54
N TYR A 102 0.90 0.96 -12.77
CA TYR A 102 -0.05 0.03 -13.39
C TYR A 102 0.61 -1.31 -13.74
N HIS A 103 1.86 -1.29 -14.21
CA HIS A 103 2.67 -2.45 -14.61
C HIS A 103 3.75 -2.81 -13.58
N VAL A 104 3.42 -2.69 -12.30
CA VAL A 104 4.38 -2.98 -11.21
C VAL A 104 4.92 -4.41 -11.34
N GLU A 105 6.24 -4.55 -11.14
CA GLU A 105 6.99 -5.82 -11.23
C GLU A 105 6.99 -6.47 -12.64
N GLN A 106 6.47 -5.78 -13.65
CA GLN A 106 6.51 -6.24 -15.03
C GLN A 106 7.65 -5.55 -15.79
N PRO A 107 8.34 -6.28 -16.68
CA PRO A 107 9.37 -5.68 -17.54
C PRO A 107 8.73 -4.88 -18.67
N ILE A 108 9.09 -3.61 -18.79
CA ILE A 108 8.58 -2.68 -19.79
C ILE A 108 9.74 -2.23 -20.69
N SER A 109 9.57 -2.35 -22.00
CA SER A 109 10.62 -1.96 -22.93
C SER A 109 10.71 -0.43 -23.05
N PRO A 110 11.92 0.13 -23.31
CA PRO A 110 12.05 1.55 -23.60
C PRO A 110 11.23 2.01 -24.82
N ASP A 111 11.12 1.17 -25.83
CA ASP A 111 10.39 1.49 -27.06
C ASP A 111 8.88 1.60 -26.79
N GLU A 112 8.32 0.72 -25.96
CA GLU A 112 6.94 0.76 -25.48
C GLU A 112 6.65 2.07 -24.71
N LEU A 113 7.53 2.46 -23.78
CA LEU A 113 7.40 3.72 -23.04
C LEU A 113 7.47 4.93 -23.96
N ILE A 114 8.31 4.89 -24.99
CA ILE A 114 8.44 5.97 -25.97
C ILE A 114 7.18 6.09 -26.81
N GLU A 115 6.64 4.96 -27.28
CA GLU A 115 5.43 4.93 -28.10
C GLU A 115 4.22 5.50 -27.34
N ILE A 116 4.07 5.14 -26.07
CA ILE A 116 2.96 5.62 -25.25
C ILE A 116 3.08 7.09 -24.88
N LEU A 117 4.29 7.54 -24.52
CA LEU A 117 4.49 8.91 -24.05
C LEU A 117 4.67 9.91 -25.19
N TRP A 118 5.23 9.48 -26.30
CA TRP A 118 5.53 10.33 -27.46
C TRP A 118 5.25 9.59 -28.79
N PRO A 119 3.99 9.32 -29.09
CA PRO A 119 3.63 8.69 -30.36
C PRO A 119 4.19 9.52 -31.51
N ASN A 120 4.77 8.87 -32.49
CA ASN A 120 5.45 9.48 -33.65
C ASN A 120 6.81 10.15 -33.37
N SER A 121 7.45 9.89 -32.23
CA SER A 121 8.80 10.37 -31.98
C SER A 121 9.83 9.47 -32.69
N GLU A 122 10.83 10.08 -33.34
CA GLU A 122 11.99 9.32 -33.82
C GLU A 122 12.69 8.61 -32.66
N SER A 123 13.14 7.36 -32.89
CA SER A 123 13.70 6.48 -31.87
C SER A 123 14.82 7.12 -31.03
N HIS A 124 15.77 7.84 -31.67
CA HIS A 124 16.85 8.49 -30.95
C HIS A 124 16.36 9.65 -30.06
N THR A 125 15.47 10.47 -30.58
CA THR A 125 14.85 11.59 -29.84
C THR A 125 13.99 11.07 -28.68
N GLY A 126 13.24 9.99 -28.91
CA GLY A 126 12.43 9.33 -27.90
C GLY A 126 13.25 8.82 -26.71
N LYS A 127 14.40 8.17 -26.96
CA LYS A 127 15.30 7.68 -25.90
C LYS A 127 15.83 8.80 -25.02
N ASN A 128 16.27 9.91 -25.61
CA ASN A 128 16.75 11.06 -24.84
C ASN A 128 15.65 11.69 -24.00
N ARG A 129 14.44 11.81 -24.54
CA ARG A 129 13.26 12.30 -23.81
C ARG A 129 12.91 11.38 -22.63
N LEU A 130 12.92 10.05 -22.84
CA LEU A 130 12.65 9.07 -21.80
C LEU A 130 13.67 9.17 -20.66
N HIS A 131 14.97 9.22 -20.96
CA HIS A 131 16.01 9.38 -19.94
C HIS A 131 15.86 10.69 -19.13
N THR A 132 15.55 11.79 -19.80
CA THR A 132 15.32 13.08 -19.15
C THR A 132 14.09 13.02 -18.25
N THR A 133 12.99 12.43 -18.74
CA THR A 133 11.73 12.30 -17.99
C THR A 133 11.91 11.40 -16.77
N LEU A 134 12.61 10.26 -16.89
CA LEU A 134 12.97 9.40 -15.77
C LEU A 134 13.80 10.13 -14.71
N SER A 135 14.79 10.92 -15.16
CA SER A 135 15.61 11.71 -14.26
C SER A 135 14.80 12.74 -13.48
N TYR A 136 13.89 13.45 -14.17
CA TYR A 136 13.00 14.41 -13.51
C TYR A 136 12.01 13.72 -12.56
N LEU A 137 11.40 12.61 -12.97
CA LEU A 137 10.51 11.84 -12.11
C LEU A 137 11.20 11.42 -10.82
N LYS A 138 12.39 10.80 -10.91
CA LYS A 138 13.18 10.38 -9.74
C LYS A 138 13.50 11.57 -8.83
N LYS A 139 13.85 12.73 -9.41
CA LYS A 139 14.16 13.93 -8.65
C LYS A 139 12.92 14.52 -7.98
N ASP A 140 11.78 14.55 -8.67
CA ASP A 140 10.52 15.06 -8.13
C ASP A 140 10.06 14.22 -6.94
N LEU A 141 10.09 12.89 -7.05
CA LEU A 141 9.75 11.98 -5.95
C LEU A 141 10.72 12.11 -4.77
N LYS A 142 12.02 12.14 -5.04
CA LYS A 142 13.05 12.31 -3.99
C LYS A 142 12.88 13.62 -3.22
N ASN A 143 12.54 14.72 -3.89
CA ASN A 143 12.30 16.02 -3.25
C ASN A 143 11.09 16.00 -2.30
N GLN A 144 10.18 15.04 -2.46
CA GLN A 144 9.03 14.79 -1.60
C GLN A 144 9.30 13.72 -0.53
N GLY A 145 10.55 13.25 -0.42
CA GLY A 145 10.91 12.16 0.50
C GLY A 145 10.36 10.79 0.10
N LEU A 146 9.94 10.63 -1.15
CA LEU A 146 9.38 9.38 -1.65
C LEU A 146 10.47 8.52 -2.29
N SER A 147 10.50 7.24 -1.90
CA SER A 147 11.32 6.23 -2.55
C SER A 147 10.49 5.49 -3.61
N PHE A 148 11.01 5.47 -4.84
CA PHE A 148 10.42 4.72 -5.95
C PHE A 148 11.55 4.12 -6.79
N GLU A 149 11.67 2.82 -6.74
CA GLU A 149 12.78 2.11 -7.37
C GLU A 149 12.40 1.65 -8.78
N ILE A 150 13.17 2.14 -9.74
CA ILE A 150 13.13 1.70 -11.14
C ILE A 150 14.50 1.18 -11.48
N SER A 151 14.59 -0.10 -11.79
CA SER A 151 15.80 -0.80 -12.23
C SER A 151 15.76 -1.09 -13.74
N LEU A 152 16.93 -1.28 -14.34
CA LEU A 152 17.06 -1.75 -15.71
C LEU A 152 17.52 -3.21 -15.68
N LEU A 153 16.63 -4.12 -16.13
CA LEU A 153 16.88 -5.55 -16.18
C LEU A 153 16.71 -6.04 -17.62
N ASN A 154 17.75 -6.64 -18.19
CA ASN A 154 17.72 -7.14 -19.58
C ASN A 154 17.20 -6.10 -20.60
N LYS A 155 17.67 -4.86 -20.49
CA LYS A 155 17.27 -3.70 -21.32
C LYS A 155 15.83 -3.23 -21.10
N ASN A 156 15.07 -3.81 -20.18
CA ASN A 156 13.71 -3.39 -19.82
C ASN A 156 13.72 -2.68 -18.46
N TYR A 157 12.84 -1.72 -18.30
CA TYR A 157 12.59 -1.10 -17.00
C TYR A 157 11.64 -1.96 -16.19
N VAL A 158 11.97 -2.13 -14.92
CA VAL A 158 11.11 -2.81 -13.94
C VAL A 158 11.00 -1.89 -12.72
N CYS A 159 9.80 -1.58 -12.27
CA CYS A 159 9.59 -0.89 -11.01
C CYS A 159 9.22 -1.88 -9.90
N GLN A 160 9.74 -1.65 -8.71
CA GLN A 160 9.32 -2.38 -7.52
C GLN A 160 8.00 -1.81 -6.98
N LYS A 161 7.20 -2.69 -6.37
CA LYS A 161 5.96 -2.26 -5.72
C LYS A 161 6.29 -1.33 -4.55
N PRO A 162 5.85 -0.07 -4.58
CA PRO A 162 6.09 0.85 -3.46
C PRO A 162 5.14 0.54 -2.30
N ASP A 163 5.56 0.91 -1.08
CA ASP A 163 4.71 0.88 0.12
C ASP A 163 3.83 2.15 0.18
N TRP A 164 2.98 2.33 -0.84
CA TRP A 164 2.06 3.45 -0.99
C TRP A 164 0.62 2.95 -0.93
N ASP A 165 -0.29 3.81 -0.47
CA ASP A 165 -1.72 3.56 -0.53
C ASP A 165 -2.24 3.86 -1.94
N ILE A 166 -2.50 2.82 -2.74
CA ILE A 166 -2.88 2.93 -4.16
C ILE A 166 -4.26 2.31 -4.35
N ASP A 167 -5.23 3.13 -4.72
CA ASP A 167 -6.63 2.72 -4.91
C ASP A 167 -6.78 1.61 -5.96
N LEU A 168 -5.99 1.66 -7.04
CA LEU A 168 -5.95 0.61 -8.05
C LEU A 168 -5.60 -0.77 -7.46
N TYR A 169 -4.62 -0.85 -6.55
CA TYR A 169 -4.20 -2.12 -5.96
C TYR A 169 -5.26 -2.66 -4.99
N ARG A 170 -5.93 -1.77 -4.26
CA ARG A 170 -7.07 -2.15 -3.42
C ARG A 170 -8.22 -2.69 -4.29
N PHE A 171 -8.54 -2.00 -5.37
CA PHE A 171 -9.55 -2.45 -6.31
C PHE A 171 -9.21 -3.81 -6.93
N GLN A 172 -7.97 -4.01 -7.37
CA GLN A 172 -7.50 -5.29 -7.91
C GLN A 172 -7.60 -6.44 -6.90
N ALA A 173 -7.29 -6.16 -5.62
CA ALA A 173 -7.42 -7.14 -4.54
C ALA A 173 -8.89 -7.54 -4.31
N ILE A 174 -9.82 -6.58 -4.33
CA ILE A 174 -11.26 -6.80 -4.22
C ILE A 174 -11.77 -7.61 -5.43
N PHE A 175 -11.35 -7.23 -6.64
CA PHE A 175 -11.74 -7.92 -7.87
C PHE A 175 -11.28 -9.39 -7.87
N LYS A 176 -10.06 -9.66 -7.39
CA LYS A 176 -9.56 -11.03 -7.24
C LYS A 176 -10.39 -11.88 -6.26
N GLN A 177 -10.95 -11.26 -5.21
CA GLN A 177 -11.87 -11.96 -4.30
C GLN A 177 -13.20 -12.25 -4.98
N TYR A 178 -13.69 -11.35 -5.82
CA TYR A 178 -14.85 -11.62 -6.65
C TYR A 178 -14.64 -12.83 -7.58
N GLU A 179 -13.53 -12.88 -8.30
CA GLU A 179 -13.18 -14.02 -9.17
C GLU A 179 -13.09 -15.36 -8.41
N ASN A 180 -12.63 -15.31 -7.16
CA ASN A 180 -12.53 -16.49 -6.29
C ASN A 180 -13.83 -16.83 -5.54
N ASN A 181 -14.93 -16.13 -5.80
CA ASN A 181 -16.22 -16.27 -5.07
C ASN A 181 -16.09 -16.08 -3.54
N THR A 182 -15.17 -15.23 -3.10
CA THR A 182 -14.95 -14.91 -1.67
C THR A 182 -15.31 -13.47 -1.32
N LEU A 183 -15.94 -12.74 -2.24
CA LEU A 183 -16.32 -11.35 -2.07
C LEU A 183 -17.43 -11.22 -1.01
N THR A 184 -17.22 -10.35 -0.02
CA THR A 184 -18.26 -9.92 0.93
C THR A 184 -18.96 -8.66 0.46
N ILE A 185 -20.15 -8.37 1.02
CA ILE A 185 -20.91 -7.16 0.70
C ILE A 185 -20.09 -5.91 1.05
N GLU A 186 -19.43 -5.90 2.21
CA GLU A 186 -18.58 -4.79 2.66
C GLU A 186 -17.43 -4.49 1.68
N LEU A 187 -16.78 -5.51 1.15
CA LEU A 187 -15.72 -5.35 0.14
C LEU A 187 -16.26 -4.90 -1.21
N ALA A 188 -17.47 -5.32 -1.58
CA ALA A 188 -18.11 -4.84 -2.80
C ALA A 188 -18.45 -3.33 -2.68
N GLU A 189 -18.95 -2.88 -1.53
CA GLU A 189 -19.21 -1.47 -1.25
C GLU A 189 -17.91 -0.65 -1.24
N GLU A 190 -16.82 -1.18 -0.66
CA GLU A 190 -15.51 -0.54 -0.74
C GLU A 190 -15.05 -0.37 -2.20
N GLY A 191 -15.18 -1.40 -3.03
CA GLY A 191 -14.82 -1.35 -4.45
C GLY A 191 -15.58 -0.28 -5.23
N VAL A 192 -16.89 -0.13 -4.96
CA VAL A 192 -17.72 0.94 -5.56
C VAL A 192 -17.27 2.32 -5.10
N ASN A 193 -16.90 2.48 -3.84
CA ASN A 193 -16.48 3.77 -3.29
C ASN A 193 -15.08 4.21 -3.77
N LEU A 194 -14.26 3.29 -4.26
CA LEU A 194 -12.97 3.61 -4.87
C LEU A 194 -13.11 4.23 -6.27
N TYR A 195 -14.15 3.83 -7.04
CA TYR A 195 -14.41 4.31 -8.40
C TYR A 195 -15.18 5.63 -8.41
#